data_5420968e4cb35137572752e7e94b4385
#
_entry.id   5420968e4cb35137572752e7e94b4385
#
_cell.length_a   1.000
_cell.length_b   1.000
_cell.length_c   1.000
_cell.angle_alpha   90.00
_cell.angle_beta   90.00
_cell.angle_gamma   90.00
#
_symmetry.space_group_name_H-M   'P 1'
#
loop_
_entity.id
_entity.type
_entity.pdbx_description
1 polymer ?
#
loop_
_entity_poly.entity_id
_entity_poly.type
_entity_poly.pdbx_seq_one_letter_code
_entity_poly.pdbx_strand_id
1 'polypeptide(L)'
;MNQQNIYFPFAQYESEIHSSESCYLQWQSECAVYDNSGKACAVPYETAAPFLKSSIDWMWYLIDAPAEYTRCDFSKFSDLELYFLSRECSELALVIPWQDMADEYKNLLLAYHPELAQNLTELQELSGAHWQKILQIKPEYSVYCPWRKLSGDNWQVILEEHPELARYCDFSKLAIENWQELLKIHICFIGLCPPAVKETFAAEDKEQLRLLYPKFKEFFA
;
A
#
# COMPACT_ATOMS: atom_id res chain seq x y z
N MET A 1 9.57 25.70 -3.11
CA MET A 1 8.21 25.23 -2.80
C MET A 1 8.41 23.89 -2.14
N ASN A 2 8.05 23.79 -0.85
CA ASN A 2 8.21 22.55 -0.10
C ASN A 2 7.34 21.46 -0.73
N GLN A 3 7.97 20.48 -1.39
CA GLN A 3 7.35 19.19 -1.60
C GLN A 3 7.21 18.57 -0.20
N GLN A 4 6.02 18.68 0.38
CA GLN A 4 5.66 17.83 1.48
C GLN A 4 5.70 16.40 0.92
N ASN A 5 6.71 15.63 1.34
CA ASN A 5 6.67 14.19 1.28
C ASN A 5 5.34 13.82 1.93
N ILE A 6 4.38 13.40 1.11
CA ILE A 6 3.16 12.77 1.62
C ILE A 6 3.63 11.41 2.12
N TYR A 7 4.24 11.42 3.28
CA TYR A 7 4.35 10.22 4.10
C TYR A 7 2.90 9.81 4.33
N PHE A 8 2.52 8.65 3.79
CA PHE A 8 1.24 8.07 4.15
C PHE A 8 1.24 7.91 5.67
N PRO A 9 0.42 8.64 6.42
CA PRO A 9 0.49 8.67 7.89
C PRO A 9 -0.09 7.38 8.52
N PHE A 10 -0.03 6.26 7.80
CA PHE A 10 -0.69 5.01 8.14
C PHE A 10 -0.27 4.43 9.47
N ALA A 11 1.02 4.45 9.80
CA ALA A 11 1.49 3.90 11.07
C ALA A 11 0.89 4.62 12.29
N GLN A 12 0.57 5.92 12.15
CA GLN A 12 -0.05 6.69 13.23
C GLN A 12 -1.53 6.32 13.37
N TYR A 13 -2.27 6.21 12.28
CA TYR A 13 -3.68 5.83 12.28
C TYR A 13 -3.90 4.36 12.64
N GLU A 14 -3.01 3.46 12.23
CA GLU A 14 -3.04 2.06 12.67
C GLU A 14 -2.90 1.96 14.19
N SER A 15 -2.03 2.76 14.79
CA SER A 15 -1.89 2.79 16.25
C SER A 15 -3.14 3.30 16.95
N GLU A 16 -3.88 4.25 16.36
CA GLU A 16 -5.14 4.76 16.92
C GLU A 16 -6.24 3.69 16.87
N ILE A 17 -6.40 2.99 15.75
CA ILE A 17 -7.38 1.92 15.61
C ILE A 17 -7.05 0.74 16.55
N HIS A 18 -5.79 0.33 16.59
CA HIS A 18 -5.34 -0.77 17.46
C HIS A 18 -5.34 -0.41 18.95
N SER A 19 -5.23 0.88 19.30
CA SER A 19 -5.30 1.33 20.69
C SER A 19 -6.72 1.54 21.19
N SER A 20 -7.71 1.54 20.30
CA SER A 20 -9.11 1.70 20.67
C SER A 20 -9.62 0.46 21.38
N GLU A 21 -10.26 0.65 22.55
CA GLU A 21 -10.87 -0.45 23.29
C GLU A 21 -12.03 -1.05 22.49
N SER A 22 -11.89 -2.30 22.06
CA SER A 22 -12.96 -3.06 21.41
C SER A 22 -13.50 -4.13 22.35
N CYS A 23 -14.81 -4.06 22.62
CA CYS A 23 -15.49 -5.09 23.38
C CYS A 23 -15.48 -6.43 22.66
N TYR A 24 -15.54 -6.40 21.31
CA TYR A 24 -15.49 -7.62 20.49
C TYR A 24 -14.13 -8.29 20.57
N LEU A 25 -13.03 -7.55 20.38
CA LEU A 25 -11.69 -8.12 20.47
C LEU A 25 -11.37 -8.65 21.87
N GLN A 26 -11.78 -7.94 22.92
CA GLN A 26 -11.59 -8.42 24.29
C GLN A 26 -12.33 -9.74 24.49
N TRP A 27 -13.59 -9.81 24.12
CA TRP A 27 -14.37 -11.04 24.20
C TRP A 27 -13.76 -12.16 23.34
N GLN A 28 -13.37 -11.86 22.11
CA GLN A 28 -12.76 -12.82 21.19
C GLN A 28 -11.46 -13.41 21.78
N SER A 29 -10.63 -12.59 22.39
CA SER A 29 -9.37 -13.06 23.01
C SER A 29 -9.60 -14.05 24.16
N GLU A 30 -10.74 -13.96 24.84
CA GLU A 30 -11.10 -14.82 25.96
C GLU A 30 -11.84 -16.11 25.53
N CYS A 31 -12.58 -16.04 24.42
CA CYS A 31 -13.55 -17.07 24.01
C CYS A 31 -13.30 -17.65 22.61
N ALA A 32 -12.32 -17.15 21.86
CA ALA A 32 -12.14 -17.56 20.47
C ALA A 32 -11.77 -19.03 20.33
N VAL A 33 -12.46 -19.70 19.43
CA VAL A 33 -12.09 -21.02 18.95
C VAL A 33 -11.16 -20.82 17.75
N TYR A 34 -9.98 -21.39 17.82
CA TYR A 34 -9.00 -21.35 16.73
C TYR A 34 -9.09 -22.64 15.89
N ASP A 35 -8.94 -22.49 14.60
CA ASP A 35 -8.81 -23.64 13.71
C ASP A 35 -7.44 -24.32 13.84
N ASN A 36 -7.23 -25.40 13.10
CA ASN A 36 -5.97 -26.17 13.14
C ASN A 36 -4.75 -25.39 12.63
N SER A 37 -4.95 -24.23 11.96
CA SER A 37 -3.89 -23.34 11.51
C SER A 37 -3.55 -22.23 12.51
N GLY A 38 -4.31 -22.15 13.62
CA GLY A 38 -4.19 -21.10 14.62
C GLY A 38 -4.94 -19.82 14.25
N LYS A 39 -5.78 -19.85 13.21
CA LYS A 39 -6.63 -18.72 12.84
C LYS A 39 -7.93 -18.77 13.64
N ALA A 40 -8.38 -17.61 14.15
CA ALA A 40 -9.67 -17.51 14.83
C ALA A 40 -10.80 -17.91 13.88
N CYS A 41 -11.69 -18.79 14.34
CA CYS A 41 -12.87 -19.16 13.59
C CYS A 41 -13.86 -18.01 13.58
N ALA A 42 -14.53 -17.78 12.46
CA ALA A 42 -15.61 -16.82 12.36
C ALA A 42 -16.72 -17.16 13.37
N VAL A 43 -17.13 -16.18 14.15
CA VAL A 43 -18.15 -16.35 15.20
C VAL A 43 -19.52 -16.03 14.60
N PRO A 44 -20.56 -16.86 14.84
CA PRO A 44 -21.92 -16.55 14.42
C PRO A 44 -22.39 -15.22 15.00
N TYR A 45 -23.14 -14.45 14.19
CA TYR A 45 -23.64 -13.12 14.59
C TYR A 45 -24.38 -13.17 15.94
N GLU A 46 -25.25 -14.15 16.16
CA GLU A 46 -26.03 -14.27 17.37
C GLU A 46 -25.16 -14.36 18.65
N THR A 47 -23.97 -14.89 18.50
CA THR A 47 -22.98 -14.99 19.58
C THR A 47 -22.19 -13.68 19.74
N ALA A 48 -21.84 -13.04 18.65
CA ALA A 48 -21.06 -11.78 18.63
C ALA A 48 -21.93 -10.55 19.00
N ALA A 49 -23.20 -10.52 18.61
CA ALA A 49 -24.10 -9.38 18.73
C ALA A 49 -24.11 -8.64 20.09
N PRO A 50 -24.04 -9.31 21.25
CA PRO A 50 -23.98 -8.64 22.55
C PRO A 50 -22.71 -7.76 22.73
N PHE A 51 -21.67 -8.00 21.96
CA PHE A 51 -20.36 -7.34 22.03
C PHE A 51 -20.14 -6.30 20.93
N LEU A 52 -21.03 -6.23 19.93
CA LEU A 52 -20.96 -5.29 18.79
C LEU A 52 -21.63 -3.95 19.17
N LYS A 53 -20.97 -3.17 20.03
CA LYS A 53 -21.52 -1.95 20.62
C LYS A 53 -21.06 -0.66 19.92
N SER A 54 -19.93 -0.71 19.22
CA SER A 54 -19.32 0.43 18.55
C SER A 54 -18.99 0.10 17.09
N SER A 55 -18.66 1.11 16.28
CA SER A 55 -18.13 0.92 14.92
C SER A 55 -16.85 0.10 14.93
N ILE A 56 -15.97 0.30 15.92
CA ILE A 56 -14.74 -0.48 16.09
C ILE A 56 -15.04 -1.97 16.32
N ASP A 57 -16.02 -2.30 17.15
CA ASP A 57 -16.42 -3.69 17.37
C ASP A 57 -16.94 -4.33 16.09
N TRP A 58 -17.79 -3.62 15.35
CA TRP A 58 -18.29 -4.04 14.06
C TRP A 58 -17.18 -4.18 13.02
N MET A 59 -16.22 -3.27 12.99
CA MET A 59 -15.09 -3.33 12.07
C MET A 59 -14.31 -4.63 12.24
N TRP A 60 -13.91 -4.96 13.45
CA TRP A 60 -13.19 -6.19 13.75
C TRP A 60 -14.03 -7.45 13.47
N TYR A 61 -15.31 -7.40 13.80
CA TYR A 61 -16.21 -8.51 13.50
C TYR A 61 -16.34 -8.75 11.99
N LEU A 62 -16.50 -7.69 11.20
CA LEU A 62 -16.64 -7.80 9.74
C LEU A 62 -15.35 -8.25 9.04
N ILE A 63 -14.19 -8.01 9.61
CA ILE A 63 -12.93 -8.58 9.10
C ILE A 63 -12.96 -10.12 9.21
N ASP A 64 -13.51 -10.64 10.29
CA ASP A 64 -13.61 -12.09 10.51
C ASP A 64 -14.83 -12.72 9.78
N ALA A 65 -15.92 -11.98 9.66
CA ALA A 65 -17.19 -12.44 9.10
C ALA A 65 -17.77 -11.43 8.08
N PRO A 66 -17.13 -11.21 6.93
CA PRO A 66 -17.53 -10.18 5.97
C PRO A 66 -18.94 -10.37 5.40
N ALA A 67 -19.43 -11.60 5.31
CA ALA A 67 -20.78 -11.89 4.82
C ALA A 67 -21.91 -11.28 5.67
N GLU A 68 -21.61 -10.91 6.91
CA GLU A 68 -22.59 -10.30 7.83
C GLU A 68 -22.78 -8.78 7.64
N TYR A 69 -22.14 -8.19 6.61
CA TYR A 69 -22.18 -6.75 6.33
C TYR A 69 -23.58 -6.17 6.19
N THR A 70 -24.56 -6.98 5.76
CA THR A 70 -25.97 -6.54 5.60
C THR A 70 -26.64 -6.19 6.92
N ARG A 71 -26.05 -6.60 8.05
CA ARG A 71 -26.53 -6.29 9.39
C ARG A 71 -25.87 -5.06 10.00
N CYS A 72 -24.84 -4.55 9.34
CA CYS A 72 -24.05 -3.42 9.80
C CYS A 72 -24.60 -2.08 9.30
N ASP A 73 -24.62 -1.09 10.20
CA ASP A 73 -24.96 0.29 9.86
C ASP A 73 -23.67 1.08 9.61
N PHE A 74 -23.22 1.11 8.36
CA PHE A 74 -22.01 1.83 7.96
C PHE A 74 -22.05 3.35 8.21
N SER A 75 -23.22 3.95 8.39
CA SER A 75 -23.33 5.39 8.70
C SER A 75 -22.73 5.78 10.04
N LYS A 76 -22.41 4.80 10.88
CA LYS A 76 -21.77 5.00 12.19
C LYS A 76 -20.25 4.97 12.14
N PHE A 77 -19.68 4.62 10.98
CA PHE A 77 -18.24 4.52 10.82
C PHE A 77 -17.68 5.87 10.38
N SER A 78 -16.49 6.18 10.88
CA SER A 78 -15.67 7.23 10.31
C SER A 78 -15.06 6.78 8.97
N ASP A 79 -14.63 7.75 8.16
CA ASP A 79 -13.96 7.47 6.88
C ASP A 79 -12.69 6.63 7.06
N LEU A 80 -11.96 6.87 8.16
CA LEU A 80 -10.79 6.09 8.52
C LEU A 80 -11.13 4.61 8.79
N GLU A 81 -12.20 4.35 9.55
CA GLU A 81 -12.65 2.98 9.85
C GLU A 81 -13.12 2.26 8.58
N LEU A 82 -13.86 2.94 7.71
CA LEU A 82 -14.31 2.39 6.41
C LEU A 82 -13.12 2.08 5.51
N TYR A 83 -12.13 2.99 5.44
CA TYR A 83 -10.92 2.76 4.68
C TYR A 83 -10.13 1.56 5.23
N PHE A 84 -9.94 1.49 6.55
CA PHE A 84 -9.24 0.37 7.19
C PHE A 84 -9.96 -0.96 6.91
N LEU A 85 -11.29 -1.00 7.07
CA LEU A 85 -12.11 -2.17 6.81
C LEU A 85 -11.97 -2.65 5.36
N SER A 86 -11.99 -1.74 4.39
CA SER A 86 -11.83 -2.08 2.98
C SER A 86 -10.43 -2.62 2.64
N ARG A 87 -9.40 -2.12 3.34
CA ARG A 87 -8.02 -2.59 3.17
C ARG A 87 -7.82 -4.00 3.70
N GLU A 88 -8.35 -4.27 4.90
CA GLU A 88 -8.22 -5.58 5.54
C GLU A 88 -9.15 -6.63 4.91
N CYS A 89 -10.30 -6.19 4.39
CA CYS A 89 -11.27 -7.07 3.75
C CYS A 89 -11.73 -6.49 2.41
N SER A 90 -11.06 -6.89 1.33
CA SER A 90 -11.33 -6.38 -0.03
C SER A 90 -12.75 -6.67 -0.53
N GLU A 91 -13.41 -7.71 -0.02
CA GLU A 91 -14.78 -8.05 -0.37
C GLU A 91 -15.75 -6.94 0.05
N LEU A 92 -15.45 -6.24 1.14
CA LEU A 92 -16.26 -5.15 1.66
C LEU A 92 -16.06 -3.83 0.91
N ALA A 93 -14.95 -3.67 0.20
CA ALA A 93 -14.68 -2.46 -0.57
C ALA A 93 -15.78 -2.12 -1.59
N LEU A 94 -16.50 -3.13 -2.11
CA LEU A 94 -17.60 -2.95 -3.05
C LEU A 94 -18.93 -2.55 -2.40
N VAL A 95 -19.08 -2.75 -1.09
CA VAL A 95 -20.37 -2.56 -0.39
C VAL A 95 -20.36 -1.41 0.61
N ILE A 96 -19.20 -0.93 1.03
CA ILE A 96 -19.11 0.27 1.87
C ILE A 96 -19.53 1.52 1.08
N PRO A 97 -20.09 2.56 1.73
CA PRO A 97 -20.51 3.80 1.06
C PRO A 97 -19.33 4.74 0.79
N TRP A 98 -18.31 4.26 0.04
CA TRP A 98 -17.07 4.99 -0.19
C TRP A 98 -17.24 6.31 -0.94
N GLN A 99 -18.32 6.46 -1.74
CA GLN A 99 -18.60 7.68 -2.50
C GLN A 99 -18.85 8.89 -1.58
N ASP A 100 -19.31 8.64 -0.35
CA ASP A 100 -19.64 9.67 0.64
C ASP A 100 -18.45 10.06 1.52
N MET A 101 -17.31 9.35 1.41
CA MET A 101 -16.09 9.64 2.17
C MET A 101 -15.44 10.93 1.71
N ALA A 102 -14.61 11.54 2.55
CA ALA A 102 -13.76 12.67 2.18
C ALA A 102 -12.76 12.28 1.08
N ASP A 103 -12.39 13.23 0.20
CA ASP A 103 -11.55 12.96 -0.97
C ASP A 103 -10.20 12.33 -0.63
N GLU A 104 -9.64 12.65 0.53
CA GLU A 104 -8.41 12.04 1.04
C GLU A 104 -8.55 10.50 1.14
N TYR A 105 -9.61 10.03 1.80
CA TYR A 105 -9.85 8.60 1.99
C TYR A 105 -10.31 7.91 0.70
N LYS A 106 -11.09 8.60 -0.15
CA LYS A 106 -11.42 8.12 -1.50
C LYS A 106 -10.16 7.82 -2.30
N ASN A 107 -9.22 8.76 -2.33
CA ASN A 107 -7.98 8.60 -3.08
C ASN A 107 -7.12 7.45 -2.54
N LEU A 108 -7.09 7.27 -1.23
CA LEU A 108 -6.42 6.14 -0.59
C LEU A 108 -7.11 4.82 -0.94
N LEU A 109 -8.43 4.79 -0.89
CA LEU A 109 -9.21 3.62 -1.26
C LEU A 109 -8.97 3.23 -2.72
N LEU A 110 -9.03 4.18 -3.65
CA LEU A 110 -8.76 3.96 -5.06
C LEU A 110 -7.30 3.51 -5.32
N ALA A 111 -6.35 3.87 -4.46
CA ALA A 111 -4.98 3.38 -4.57
C ALA A 111 -4.85 1.88 -4.24
N TYR A 112 -5.73 1.34 -3.41
CA TYR A 112 -5.80 -0.09 -3.11
C TYR A 112 -6.79 -0.85 -4.01
N HIS A 113 -7.88 -0.19 -4.38
CA HIS A 113 -9.01 -0.74 -5.13
C HIS A 113 -9.32 0.11 -6.37
N PRO A 114 -8.39 0.21 -7.35
CA PRO A 114 -8.59 1.04 -8.54
C PRO A 114 -9.77 0.60 -9.40
N GLU A 115 -10.27 -0.62 -9.21
CA GLU A 115 -11.49 -1.16 -9.83
C GLU A 115 -12.77 -0.46 -9.38
N LEU A 116 -12.75 0.27 -8.25
CA LEU A 116 -13.88 1.06 -7.77
C LEU A 116 -14.05 2.37 -8.54
N ALA A 117 -13.04 2.83 -9.25
CA ALA A 117 -13.13 4.06 -10.02
C ALA A 117 -14.23 3.95 -11.07
N GLN A 118 -15.13 4.93 -11.11
CA GLN A 118 -16.26 4.97 -12.07
C GLN A 118 -15.78 5.21 -13.49
N ASN A 119 -14.62 5.88 -13.63
CA ASN A 119 -14.01 6.18 -14.91
C ASN A 119 -12.49 6.41 -14.79
N LEU A 120 -11.79 6.39 -15.93
CA LEU A 120 -10.35 6.61 -15.98
C LEU A 120 -9.93 8.01 -15.51
N THR A 121 -10.79 9.01 -15.59
CA THR A 121 -10.46 10.37 -15.17
C THR A 121 -10.21 10.43 -13.67
N GLU A 122 -11.01 9.74 -12.86
CA GLU A 122 -10.79 9.65 -11.41
C GLU A 122 -9.41 9.08 -11.07
N LEU A 123 -9.01 7.99 -11.73
CA LEU A 123 -7.66 7.43 -11.56
C LEU A 123 -6.59 8.41 -12.03
N GLN A 124 -6.79 9.09 -13.16
CA GLN A 124 -5.82 10.02 -13.71
C GLN A 124 -5.64 11.27 -12.85
N GLU A 125 -6.59 11.63 -12.00
CA GLU A 125 -6.47 12.73 -11.03
C GLU A 125 -5.62 12.37 -9.82
N LEU A 126 -5.45 11.09 -9.52
CA LEU A 126 -4.61 10.61 -8.42
C LEU A 126 -3.18 11.14 -8.53
N SER A 127 -2.55 11.35 -7.37
CA SER A 127 -1.15 11.79 -7.28
C SER A 127 -0.16 10.68 -7.70
N GLY A 128 1.10 11.05 -7.91
CA GLY A 128 2.17 10.09 -8.18
C GLY A 128 2.34 9.04 -7.07
N ALA A 129 2.13 9.43 -5.80
CA ALA A 129 2.21 8.49 -4.68
C ALA A 129 1.06 7.46 -4.69
N HIS A 130 -0.17 7.87 -5.04
CA HIS A 130 -1.28 6.93 -5.21
C HIS A 130 -1.01 5.97 -6.37
N TRP A 131 -0.51 6.47 -7.50
CA TRP A 131 -0.11 5.64 -8.63
C TRP A 131 1.03 4.68 -8.31
N GLN A 132 2.01 5.11 -7.52
CA GLN A 132 3.04 4.19 -7.00
C GLN A 132 2.37 3.02 -6.28
N LYS A 133 1.42 3.30 -5.38
CA LYS A 133 0.72 2.26 -4.62
C LYS A 133 -0.10 1.33 -5.52
N ILE A 134 -0.83 1.89 -6.50
CA ILE A 134 -1.57 1.08 -7.49
C ILE A 134 -0.60 0.12 -8.21
N LEU A 135 0.51 0.63 -8.72
CA LEU A 135 1.45 -0.16 -9.50
C LEU A 135 2.20 -1.20 -8.67
N GLN A 136 2.43 -0.95 -7.38
CA GLN A 136 2.97 -1.95 -6.45
C GLN A 136 2.02 -3.14 -6.26
N ILE A 137 0.70 -2.88 -6.16
CA ILE A 137 -0.30 -3.92 -5.87
C ILE A 137 -0.85 -4.54 -7.16
N LYS A 138 -1.06 -3.73 -8.20
CA LYS A 138 -1.74 -4.06 -9.46
C LYS A 138 -0.98 -3.49 -10.67
N PRO A 139 0.20 -4.06 -11.01
CA PRO A 139 1.04 -3.55 -12.10
C PRO A 139 0.35 -3.57 -13.48
N GLU A 140 -0.72 -4.36 -13.66
CA GLU A 140 -1.55 -4.35 -14.87
C GLU A 140 -2.23 -3.01 -15.16
N TYR A 141 -2.42 -2.15 -14.14
CA TYR A 141 -2.92 -0.79 -14.32
C TYR A 141 -1.90 0.16 -14.95
N SER A 142 -0.69 -0.31 -15.22
CA SER A 142 0.38 0.44 -15.89
C SER A 142 -0.07 1.07 -17.22
N VAL A 143 -0.98 0.45 -17.94
CA VAL A 143 -1.53 0.96 -19.21
C VAL A 143 -2.35 2.25 -19.06
N TYR A 144 -2.82 2.55 -17.86
CA TYR A 144 -3.60 3.75 -17.54
C TYR A 144 -2.80 4.83 -16.82
N CYS A 145 -1.57 4.51 -16.41
CA CYS A 145 -0.76 5.37 -15.55
C CYS A 145 -0.33 6.66 -16.28
N PRO A 146 -0.60 7.84 -15.69
CA PRO A 146 -0.06 9.09 -16.18
C PRO A 146 1.41 9.24 -15.74
N TRP A 147 2.32 8.55 -16.38
CA TRP A 147 3.76 8.42 -16.05
C TRP A 147 4.46 9.73 -15.67
N ARG A 148 4.01 10.85 -16.25
CA ARG A 148 4.55 12.19 -15.96
C ARG A 148 4.36 12.62 -14.50
N LYS A 149 3.38 12.06 -13.78
CA LYS A 149 3.10 12.39 -12.38
C LYS A 149 4.07 11.71 -11.40
N LEU A 150 4.74 10.65 -11.83
CA LEU A 150 5.69 9.94 -10.98
C LEU A 150 6.97 10.75 -10.79
N SER A 151 7.41 10.89 -9.54
CA SER A 151 8.72 11.41 -9.15
C SER A 151 9.79 10.34 -9.25
N GLY A 152 11.07 10.73 -9.03
CA GLY A 152 12.18 9.77 -8.91
C GLY A 152 11.97 8.76 -7.78
N ASP A 153 11.48 9.23 -6.63
CA ASP A 153 11.19 8.37 -5.47
C ASP A 153 10.08 7.36 -5.78
N ASN A 154 9.01 7.79 -6.46
CA ASN A 154 7.96 6.87 -6.88
C ASN A 154 8.52 5.80 -7.84
N TRP A 155 9.35 6.20 -8.80
CA TRP A 155 9.97 5.28 -9.74
C TRP A 155 10.92 4.29 -9.06
N GLN A 156 11.72 4.74 -8.10
CA GLN A 156 12.58 3.85 -7.33
C GLN A 156 11.76 2.70 -6.72
N VAL A 157 10.74 3.02 -5.95
CA VAL A 157 9.91 2.02 -5.26
C VAL A 157 9.19 1.10 -6.25
N ILE A 158 8.66 1.65 -7.35
CA ILE A 158 8.02 0.83 -8.38
C ILE A 158 9.00 -0.15 -9.01
N LEU A 159 10.21 0.31 -9.37
CA LEU A 159 11.21 -0.52 -10.03
C LEU A 159 11.88 -1.55 -9.10
N GLU A 160 11.85 -1.32 -7.79
CA GLU A 160 12.29 -2.30 -6.80
C GLU A 160 11.38 -3.54 -6.78
N GLU A 161 10.09 -3.37 -6.96
CA GLU A 161 9.12 -4.47 -6.96
C GLU A 161 8.80 -4.97 -8.38
N HIS A 162 8.77 -4.05 -9.36
CA HIS A 162 8.33 -4.31 -10.74
C HIS A 162 9.36 -3.80 -11.77
N PRO A 163 10.57 -4.43 -11.86
CA PRO A 163 11.62 -4.00 -12.78
C PRO A 163 11.20 -4.05 -14.26
N GLU A 164 10.20 -4.83 -14.62
CA GLU A 164 9.64 -4.89 -15.99
C GLU A 164 8.98 -3.57 -16.43
N LEU A 165 8.58 -2.71 -15.48
CA LEU A 165 8.02 -1.39 -15.77
C LEU A 165 9.09 -0.36 -16.16
N ALA A 166 10.36 -0.71 -16.12
CA ALA A 166 11.48 0.17 -16.52
C ALA A 166 11.34 0.74 -17.93
N ARG A 167 10.65 0.02 -18.83
CA ARG A 167 10.36 0.49 -20.19
C ARG A 167 9.54 1.79 -20.26
N TYR A 168 8.85 2.15 -19.17
CA TYR A 168 8.06 3.38 -19.06
C TYR A 168 8.77 4.46 -18.24
N CYS A 169 9.89 4.12 -17.59
CA CYS A 169 10.58 5.01 -16.67
C CYS A 169 11.33 6.12 -17.42
N ASP A 170 11.10 7.35 -16.97
CA ASP A 170 11.98 8.48 -17.27
C ASP A 170 13.13 8.49 -16.25
N PHE A 171 14.21 7.81 -16.57
CA PHE A 171 15.38 7.69 -15.72
C PHE A 171 16.06 9.02 -15.36
N SER A 172 15.78 10.11 -16.09
CA SER A 172 16.28 11.44 -15.77
C SER A 172 15.69 12.02 -14.48
N LYS A 173 14.58 11.45 -14.00
CA LYS A 173 13.95 11.85 -12.74
C LYS A 173 14.59 11.22 -11.50
N LEU A 174 15.37 10.14 -11.67
CA LEU A 174 16.04 9.48 -10.57
C LEU A 174 17.19 10.32 -10.05
N ALA A 175 17.14 10.68 -8.76
CA ALA A 175 18.26 11.29 -8.06
C ALA A 175 19.38 10.26 -7.81
N ILE A 176 20.52 10.73 -7.34
CA ILE A 176 21.67 9.86 -7.04
C ILE A 176 21.28 8.79 -6.02
N GLU A 177 20.57 9.18 -4.99
CA GLU A 177 20.11 8.31 -3.91
C GLU A 177 19.17 7.22 -4.43
N ASN A 178 18.23 7.57 -5.32
CA ASN A 178 17.32 6.60 -5.94
C ASN A 178 18.11 5.55 -6.75
N TRP A 179 19.11 5.98 -7.52
CA TRP A 179 19.98 5.07 -8.27
C TRP A 179 20.78 4.15 -7.35
N GLN A 180 21.30 4.68 -6.24
CA GLN A 180 22.09 3.89 -5.29
C GLN A 180 21.26 2.77 -4.69
N GLU A 181 20.02 3.07 -4.24
CA GLU A 181 19.13 2.05 -3.68
C GLU A 181 18.69 1.04 -4.77
N LEU A 182 18.28 1.53 -5.93
CA LEU A 182 17.83 0.66 -7.03
C LEU A 182 18.93 -0.32 -7.48
N LEU A 183 20.19 0.11 -7.57
CA LEU A 183 21.30 -0.74 -7.99
C LEU A 183 21.71 -1.78 -6.95
N LYS A 184 21.44 -1.54 -5.66
CA LYS A 184 21.64 -2.55 -4.59
C LYS A 184 20.69 -3.73 -4.76
N ILE A 185 19.47 -3.47 -5.24
CA ILE A 185 18.43 -4.49 -5.41
C ILE A 185 18.50 -5.08 -6.82
N HIS A 186 18.61 -4.22 -7.85
CA HIS A 186 18.55 -4.60 -9.26
C HIS A 186 19.76 -4.11 -10.06
N ILE A 187 20.87 -4.81 -9.93
CA ILE A 187 22.13 -4.46 -10.63
C ILE A 187 21.98 -4.43 -12.16
N CYS A 188 20.96 -5.06 -12.74
CA CYS A 188 20.71 -5.04 -14.18
C CYS A 188 20.52 -3.61 -14.74
N PHE A 189 20.12 -2.64 -13.90
CA PHE A 189 19.98 -1.25 -14.29
C PHE A 189 21.31 -0.50 -14.43
N ILE A 190 22.45 -1.12 -14.08
CA ILE A 190 23.78 -0.48 -14.13
C ILE A 190 24.13 0.09 -15.51
N GLY A 191 23.67 -0.57 -16.58
CA GLY A 191 23.87 -0.09 -17.94
C GLY A 191 23.12 1.20 -18.29
N LEU A 192 22.06 1.51 -17.57
CA LEU A 192 21.24 2.71 -17.72
C LEU A 192 21.66 3.83 -16.74
N CYS A 193 22.46 3.50 -15.73
CA CYS A 193 22.89 4.42 -14.70
C CYS A 193 23.88 5.46 -15.27
N PRO A 194 23.64 6.77 -15.05
CA PRO A 194 24.57 7.82 -15.48
C PRO A 194 25.96 7.62 -14.87
N PRO A 195 27.06 7.88 -15.64
CA PRO A 195 28.43 7.75 -15.11
C PRO A 195 28.69 8.55 -13.84
N ALA A 196 28.16 9.78 -13.76
CA ALA A 196 28.29 10.63 -12.58
C ALA A 196 27.74 9.98 -11.30
N VAL A 197 26.66 9.19 -11.39
CA VAL A 197 26.11 8.46 -10.24
C VAL A 197 27.05 7.36 -9.80
N LYS A 198 27.69 6.65 -10.74
CA LYS A 198 28.62 5.56 -10.43
C LYS A 198 29.82 6.05 -9.61
N GLU A 199 30.25 7.29 -9.85
CA GLU A 199 31.36 7.92 -9.13
C GLU A 199 31.00 8.23 -7.67
N THR A 200 29.73 8.43 -7.35
CA THR A 200 29.26 8.79 -5.99
C THR A 200 29.15 7.63 -5.02
N PHE A 201 29.23 6.39 -5.50
CA PHE A 201 29.21 5.23 -4.60
C PHE A 201 30.42 5.23 -3.68
N ALA A 202 30.18 4.96 -2.39
CA ALA A 202 31.27 4.74 -1.44
C ALA A 202 32.18 3.57 -1.86
N ALA A 203 33.43 3.60 -1.48
CA ALA A 203 34.38 2.55 -1.85
C ALA A 203 33.94 1.17 -1.35
N GLU A 204 33.32 1.13 -0.16
CA GLU A 204 32.78 -0.08 0.45
C GLU A 204 31.60 -0.63 -0.35
N ASP A 205 30.66 0.23 -0.78
CA ASP A 205 29.52 -0.18 -1.64
C ASP A 205 30.00 -0.71 -2.99
N LYS A 206 30.97 -0.04 -3.62
CA LYS A 206 31.57 -0.50 -4.87
C LYS A 206 32.21 -1.88 -4.73
N GLU A 207 32.96 -2.10 -3.65
CA GLU A 207 33.57 -3.40 -3.39
C GLU A 207 32.53 -4.49 -3.12
N GLN A 208 31.49 -4.17 -2.35
CA GLN A 208 30.39 -5.09 -2.10
C GLN A 208 29.67 -5.47 -3.39
N LEU A 209 29.35 -4.50 -4.25
CA LEU A 209 28.71 -4.74 -5.55
C LEU A 209 29.61 -5.55 -6.49
N ARG A 210 30.92 -5.33 -6.47
CA ARG A 210 31.89 -6.15 -7.24
C ARG A 210 31.91 -7.61 -6.79
N LEU A 211 31.83 -7.84 -5.48
CA LEU A 211 31.80 -9.19 -4.90
C LEU A 211 30.49 -9.90 -5.23
N LEU A 212 29.37 -9.22 -5.06
CA LEU A 212 28.03 -9.78 -5.32
C LEU A 212 27.80 -10.01 -6.82
N TYR A 213 28.34 -9.15 -7.67
CA TYR A 213 28.07 -9.13 -9.11
C TYR A 213 29.35 -9.07 -9.95
N PRO A 214 30.17 -10.14 -9.97
CA PRO A 214 31.48 -10.14 -10.66
C PRO A 214 31.42 -9.80 -12.15
N LYS A 215 30.27 -10.06 -12.80
CA LYS A 215 30.04 -9.73 -14.22
C LYS A 215 30.03 -8.21 -14.51
N PHE A 216 29.75 -7.41 -13.48
CA PHE A 216 29.65 -5.96 -13.59
C PHE A 216 30.80 -5.21 -12.95
N LYS A 217 31.89 -5.92 -12.57
CA LYS A 217 33.07 -5.34 -11.87
C LYS A 217 33.67 -4.12 -12.59
N GLU A 218 33.63 -4.10 -13.93
CA GLU A 218 34.19 -3.01 -14.73
C GLU A 218 33.38 -1.69 -14.60
N PHE A 219 32.12 -1.76 -14.24
CA PHE A 219 31.30 -0.57 -14.03
C PHE A 219 31.62 0.17 -12.73
N PHE A 220 32.33 -0.50 -11.81
CA PHE A 220 32.72 0.04 -10.51
C PHE A 220 34.24 0.20 -10.38
N ALA A 221 34.97 0.11 -11.50
CA ALA A 221 36.42 0.26 -11.54
C ALA A 221 36.89 1.70 -11.28
#